data_f0f07c43e816ae7a419204231553f89e
#
_entry.id   f0f07c43e816ae7a419204231553f89e
#
_cell.length_a   1.000
_cell.length_b   1.000
_cell.length_c   1.000
_cell.angle_alpha   90.00
_cell.angle_beta   90.00
_cell.angle_gamma   90.00
#
_symmetry.space_group_name_H-M   'P 1'
#
loop_
_entity.id
_entity.type
_entity.pdbx_description
1 polymer ?
#
loop_
_entity_poly.entity_id
_entity_poly.type
_entity_poly.pdbx_seq_one_letter_code
_entity_poly.pdbx_strand_id
1 'polypeptide(L)'
;AKPYTLTFGHIHEEENIIDEVLVSLFRAPHSYTGEDSTEIMCHGSSYILQKVLQLLIGNGCRLAAPGEYTQRAFLGGKMDLSQAEAVADLIASTSAATHRMAMNQMRGGFSRELAVLRDKLLHLTSLMELELDFSDHEELEFADRSELEDIARQIEQVIHHLVDTFS
;
A
#
# COMPACT_ATOMS: atom_id res chain seq x y z
N ALA A 1 -1.83 11.55 26.85
CA ALA A 1 -0.56 11.51 26.10
C ALA A 1 -0.66 12.41 24.87
N LYS A 2 0.45 13.01 24.47
CA LYS A 2 0.52 13.82 23.24
C LYS A 2 0.62 12.88 22.05
N PRO A 3 -0.15 13.09 20.94
CA PRO A 3 -0.03 12.27 19.73
C PRO A 3 1.40 12.33 19.16
N TYR A 4 1.81 11.21 18.53
CA TYR A 4 3.12 11.05 17.86
C TYR A 4 4.33 11.20 18.81
N THR A 5 4.14 10.90 20.09
CA THR A 5 5.20 10.85 21.08
C THR A 5 5.12 9.54 21.87
N LEU A 6 6.26 9.05 22.30
CA LEU A 6 6.33 7.95 23.24
C LEU A 6 6.06 8.46 24.65
N THR A 7 5.16 7.80 25.35
CA THR A 7 4.83 8.11 26.74
C THR A 7 5.12 6.88 27.59
N PHE A 8 5.96 7.03 28.59
CA PHE A 8 6.19 5.97 29.58
C PHE A 8 4.98 5.86 30.50
N GLY A 9 4.62 4.62 30.86
CA GLY A 9 3.52 4.32 31.75
C GLY A 9 3.56 2.90 32.27
N HIS A 10 2.54 2.57 33.05
CA HIS A 10 2.37 1.23 33.60
C HIS A 10 1.05 0.66 33.12
N ILE A 11 1.05 -0.60 32.74
CA ILE A 11 -0.17 -1.39 32.53
C ILE A 11 -0.46 -2.14 33.83
N HIS A 12 -1.66 -2.01 34.31
CA HIS A 12 -2.07 -2.67 35.54
C HIS A 12 -3.47 -3.28 35.41
N GLU A 13 -3.71 -4.33 36.13
CA GLU A 13 -5.02 -4.95 36.36
C GLU A 13 -5.36 -4.74 37.83
N GLU A 14 -6.37 -3.94 38.11
CA GLU A 14 -6.69 -3.44 39.45
C GLU A 14 -5.46 -2.76 40.10
N GLU A 15 -4.95 -3.29 41.22
CA GLU A 15 -3.76 -2.75 41.90
C GLU A 15 -2.45 -3.39 41.44
N ASN A 16 -2.50 -4.45 40.62
CA ASN A 16 -1.31 -5.19 40.21
C ASN A 16 -0.71 -4.62 38.93
N ILE A 17 0.52 -4.17 38.95
CA ILE A 17 1.27 -3.77 37.78
C ILE A 17 1.63 -5.02 36.98
N ILE A 18 1.21 -5.08 35.71
CA ILE A 18 1.55 -6.14 34.76
C ILE A 18 2.92 -5.87 34.16
N ASP A 19 3.13 -4.63 33.70
CA ASP A 19 4.38 -4.24 33.03
C ASP A 19 4.57 -2.72 33.00
N GLU A 20 5.82 -2.29 32.81
CA GLU A 20 6.20 -0.93 32.46
C GLU A 20 6.27 -0.84 30.93
N VAL A 21 5.56 0.11 30.34
CA VAL A 21 5.34 0.16 28.90
C VAL A 21 5.64 1.52 28.31
N LEU A 22 5.94 1.53 27.01
CA LEU A 22 5.91 2.73 26.19
C LEU A 22 4.64 2.71 25.31
N VAL A 23 3.93 3.82 25.32
CA VAL A 23 2.68 3.96 24.56
C VAL A 23 2.82 5.09 23.55
N SER A 24 2.47 4.82 22.30
CA SER A 24 2.32 5.83 21.26
C SER A 24 0.86 5.94 20.82
N LEU A 25 0.42 7.18 20.57
CA LEU A 25 -0.92 7.48 20.06
C LEU A 25 -0.80 8.05 18.66
N PHE A 26 -1.57 7.51 17.73
CA PHE A 26 -1.68 8.01 16.37
C PHE A 26 -3.11 8.50 16.12
N ARG A 27 -3.24 9.64 15.48
CA ARG A 27 -4.53 10.24 15.12
C ARG A 27 -4.77 10.14 13.62
N ALA A 28 -5.99 9.85 13.27
CA ALA A 28 -6.42 9.87 11.88
C ALA A 28 -6.10 11.23 11.23
N PRO A 29 -5.69 11.26 9.97
CA PRO A 29 -5.40 10.14 9.07
C PRO A 29 -3.95 9.62 9.14
N HIS A 30 -3.15 10.07 10.10
CA HIS A 30 -1.70 9.81 10.19
C HIS A 30 -1.37 8.58 11.04
N SER A 31 -1.91 7.42 10.64
CA SER A 31 -1.63 6.10 11.19
C SER A 31 -1.48 5.09 10.05
N TYR A 32 -1.11 3.86 10.36
CA TYR A 32 -1.00 2.79 9.35
C TYR A 32 -2.34 2.53 8.65
N THR A 33 -3.43 2.41 9.41
CA THR A 33 -4.78 2.16 8.88
C THR A 33 -5.51 3.42 8.43
N GLY A 34 -4.99 4.61 8.76
CA GLY A 34 -5.70 5.88 8.59
C GLY A 34 -6.71 6.21 9.70
N GLU A 35 -6.87 5.31 10.68
CA GLU A 35 -7.76 5.46 11.83
C GLU A 35 -6.97 5.90 13.07
N ASP A 36 -7.66 6.33 14.14
CA ASP A 36 -7.02 6.52 15.44
C ASP A 36 -6.47 5.18 15.93
N SER A 37 -5.22 5.15 16.35
CA SER A 37 -4.58 3.91 16.83
C SER A 37 -3.63 4.17 17.99
N THR A 38 -3.41 3.12 18.77
CA THR A 38 -2.49 3.11 19.90
C THR A 38 -1.58 1.92 19.77
N GLU A 39 -0.28 2.13 19.97
CA GLU A 39 0.70 1.07 20.07
C GLU A 39 1.21 1.00 21.50
N ILE A 40 1.26 -0.21 22.06
CA ILE A 40 1.74 -0.50 23.41
C ILE A 40 2.97 -1.40 23.26
N MET A 41 4.11 -0.91 23.65
CA MET A 41 5.38 -1.65 23.68
C MET A 41 5.64 -2.13 25.09
N CYS A 42 5.64 -3.44 25.29
CA CYS A 42 5.88 -4.12 26.55
C CYS A 42 7.09 -5.05 26.46
N HIS A 43 7.54 -5.58 27.62
CA HIS A 43 8.62 -6.55 27.63
C HIS A 43 8.24 -7.83 26.87
N GLY A 44 9.21 -8.47 26.21
CA GLY A 44 9.01 -9.61 25.31
C GLY A 44 8.72 -10.95 26.00
N SER A 45 8.07 -10.95 27.15
CA SER A 45 7.61 -12.14 27.84
C SER A 45 6.28 -12.62 27.27
N SER A 46 6.17 -13.92 26.93
CA SER A 46 4.91 -14.51 26.49
C SER A 46 3.80 -14.34 27.51
N TYR A 47 4.12 -14.39 28.79
CA TYR A 47 3.17 -14.17 29.87
C TYR A 47 2.64 -12.73 29.87
N ILE A 48 3.51 -11.73 29.76
CA ILE A 48 3.14 -10.31 29.74
C ILE A 48 2.26 -10.03 28.50
N LEU A 49 2.69 -10.50 27.31
CA LEU A 49 1.94 -10.32 26.08
C LEU A 49 0.52 -10.89 26.18
N GLN A 50 0.39 -12.11 26.72
CA GLN A 50 -0.93 -12.73 26.92
C GLN A 50 -1.79 -11.95 27.93
N LYS A 51 -1.20 -11.50 29.03
CA LYS A 51 -1.90 -10.72 30.05
C LYS A 51 -2.38 -9.38 29.51
N VAL A 52 -1.56 -8.66 28.76
CA VAL A 52 -1.94 -7.40 28.12
C VAL A 52 -3.08 -7.63 27.12
N LEU A 53 -3.02 -8.67 26.29
CA LEU A 53 -4.09 -9.01 25.36
C LEU A 53 -5.39 -9.36 26.08
N GLN A 54 -5.33 -10.18 27.13
CA GLN A 54 -6.51 -10.53 27.93
C GLN A 54 -7.14 -9.29 28.58
N LEU A 55 -6.33 -8.38 29.09
CA LEU A 55 -6.81 -7.13 29.67
C LEU A 55 -7.54 -6.26 28.63
N LEU A 56 -6.98 -6.14 27.41
CA LEU A 56 -7.60 -5.38 26.34
C LEU A 56 -8.92 -6.02 25.89
N ILE A 57 -8.97 -7.36 25.75
CA ILE A 57 -10.19 -8.08 25.38
C ILE A 57 -11.26 -7.92 26.47
N GLY A 58 -10.88 -8.05 27.75
CA GLY A 58 -11.76 -7.83 28.88
C GLY A 58 -12.37 -6.41 28.93
N ASN A 59 -11.68 -5.43 28.34
CA ASN A 59 -12.13 -4.06 28.20
C ASN A 59 -12.81 -3.76 26.84
N GLY A 60 -13.27 -4.79 26.13
CA GLY A 60 -14.10 -4.64 24.93
C GLY A 60 -13.36 -4.64 23.60
N CYS A 61 -12.05 -4.86 23.59
CA CYS A 61 -11.32 -5.10 22.35
C CYS A 61 -11.57 -6.52 21.83
N ARG A 62 -11.33 -6.74 20.55
CA ARG A 62 -11.26 -8.08 19.94
C ARG A 62 -9.91 -8.28 19.26
N LEU A 63 -9.52 -9.51 19.06
CA LEU A 63 -8.38 -9.80 18.20
C LEU A 63 -8.68 -9.43 16.76
N ALA A 64 -7.69 -8.85 16.09
CA ALA A 64 -7.76 -8.63 14.65
C ALA A 64 -7.67 -9.94 13.88
N ALA A 65 -8.39 -10.05 12.78
CA ALA A 65 -8.22 -11.15 11.84
C ALA A 65 -6.86 -11.05 11.13
N PRO A 66 -6.31 -12.16 10.63
CA PRO A 66 -5.08 -12.10 9.82
C PRO A 66 -5.22 -11.11 8.66
N GLY A 67 -4.27 -10.19 8.52
CA GLY A 67 -4.27 -9.15 7.48
C GLY A 67 -5.23 -7.99 7.68
N GLU A 68 -6.01 -7.95 8.78
CA GLU A 68 -7.04 -6.92 9.01
C GLU A 68 -6.48 -5.50 9.02
N TYR A 69 -5.30 -5.26 9.56
CA TYR A 69 -4.68 -3.92 9.55
C TYR A 69 -4.40 -3.43 8.12
N THR A 70 -3.85 -4.30 7.28
CA THR A 70 -3.60 -3.98 5.86
C THR A 70 -4.90 -3.80 5.08
N GLN A 71 -5.91 -4.64 5.35
CA GLN A 71 -7.24 -4.48 4.78
C GLN A 71 -7.87 -3.13 5.14
N ARG A 72 -7.79 -2.71 6.40
CA ARG A 72 -8.27 -1.39 6.84
C ARG A 72 -7.49 -0.26 6.18
N ALA A 73 -6.17 -0.38 6.05
CA ALA A 73 -5.34 0.60 5.36
C ALA A 73 -5.75 0.75 3.89
N PHE A 74 -6.02 -0.35 3.19
CA PHE A 74 -6.53 -0.34 1.82
C PHE A 74 -7.92 0.32 1.74
N LEU A 75 -8.87 -0.10 2.57
CA LEU A 75 -10.22 0.48 2.60
C LEU A 75 -10.22 1.96 3.00
N GLY A 76 -9.30 2.37 3.85
CA GLY A 76 -9.07 3.76 4.25
C GLY A 76 -8.28 4.60 3.23
N GLY A 77 -7.94 4.05 2.05
CA GLY A 77 -7.22 4.75 0.99
C GLY A 77 -5.76 5.09 1.30
N LYS A 78 -5.15 4.41 2.28
CA LYS A 78 -3.74 4.59 2.66
C LYS A 78 -2.77 3.90 1.70
N MET A 79 -3.25 2.88 1.02
CA MET A 79 -2.53 2.10 0.03
C MET A 79 -3.50 1.55 -1.01
N ASP A 80 -3.02 1.23 -2.19
CA ASP A 80 -3.77 0.51 -3.21
C ASP A 80 -3.69 -1.01 -3.01
N LEU A 81 -4.42 -1.78 -3.84
CA LEU A 81 -4.48 -3.23 -3.72
C LEU A 81 -3.10 -3.87 -3.94
N SER A 82 -2.35 -3.40 -4.93
CA SER A 82 -1.00 -3.90 -5.23
C SER A 82 -0.05 -3.70 -4.05
N GLN A 83 -0.12 -2.54 -3.39
CA GLN A 83 0.66 -2.26 -2.19
C GLN A 83 0.24 -3.14 -1.00
N ALA A 84 -1.07 -3.40 -0.86
CA ALA A 84 -1.59 -4.26 0.20
C ALA A 84 -1.14 -5.73 0.02
N GLU A 85 -1.13 -6.24 -1.21
CA GLU A 85 -0.60 -7.56 -1.54
C GLU A 85 0.90 -7.65 -1.25
N ALA A 86 1.66 -6.62 -1.62
CA ALA A 86 3.10 -6.56 -1.38
C ALA A 86 3.48 -6.61 0.11
N VAL A 87 2.60 -6.23 1.04
CA VAL A 87 2.85 -6.39 2.48
C VAL A 87 2.95 -7.88 2.85
N ALA A 88 2.08 -8.71 2.30
CA ALA A 88 2.12 -10.16 2.53
C ALA A 88 3.40 -10.77 1.94
N ASP A 89 3.74 -10.39 0.71
CA ASP A 89 4.97 -10.84 0.03
C ASP A 89 6.23 -10.42 0.78
N LEU A 90 6.24 -9.21 1.32
CA LEU A 90 7.35 -8.71 2.13
C LEU A 90 7.55 -9.55 3.39
N ILE A 91 6.47 -9.91 4.08
CA ILE A 91 6.50 -10.76 5.28
C ILE A 91 6.95 -12.17 4.94
N ALA A 92 6.51 -12.71 3.79
CA ALA A 92 6.86 -14.05 3.31
C ALA A 92 8.25 -14.13 2.65
N SER A 93 8.90 -12.99 2.38
CA SER A 93 10.17 -12.95 1.65
C SER A 93 11.29 -13.68 2.41
N THR A 94 11.97 -14.59 1.71
CA THR A 94 13.07 -15.40 2.26
C THR A 94 14.43 -15.08 1.64
N SER A 95 14.47 -14.18 0.65
CA SER A 95 15.70 -13.78 -0.03
C SER A 95 15.80 -12.27 -0.20
N ALA A 96 17.02 -11.76 -0.40
CA ALA A 96 17.24 -10.34 -0.68
C ALA A 96 16.59 -9.88 -2.00
N ALA A 97 16.40 -10.79 -2.95
CA ALA A 97 15.76 -10.49 -4.23
C ALA A 97 14.24 -10.32 -4.02
N THR A 98 13.57 -11.30 -3.43
CA THR A 98 12.12 -11.24 -3.15
C THR A 98 11.78 -10.06 -2.23
N HIS A 99 12.62 -9.78 -1.23
CA HIS A 99 12.46 -8.60 -0.37
C HIS A 99 12.52 -7.29 -1.17
N ARG A 100 13.48 -7.12 -2.09
CA ARG A 100 13.58 -5.90 -2.91
C ARG A 100 12.36 -5.71 -3.81
N MET A 101 11.86 -6.80 -4.43
CA MET A 101 10.65 -6.75 -5.26
C MET A 101 9.43 -6.31 -4.45
N ALA A 102 9.16 -6.98 -3.32
CA ALA A 102 8.05 -6.64 -2.44
C ALA A 102 8.15 -5.20 -1.92
N MET A 103 9.33 -4.73 -1.55
CA MET A 103 9.56 -3.34 -1.12
C MET A 103 9.28 -2.34 -2.24
N ASN A 104 9.69 -2.62 -3.49
CA ASN A 104 9.39 -1.74 -4.62
C ASN A 104 7.89 -1.66 -4.88
N GLN A 105 7.20 -2.79 -4.86
CA GLN A 105 5.76 -2.88 -5.05
C GLN A 105 5.01 -2.17 -3.90
N MET A 106 5.38 -2.41 -2.64
CA MET A 106 4.81 -1.73 -1.48
C MET A 106 4.96 -0.20 -1.54
N ARG A 107 6.04 0.31 -2.16
CA ARG A 107 6.25 1.74 -2.42
C ARG A 107 5.48 2.27 -3.64
N GLY A 108 4.61 1.49 -4.22
CA GLY A 108 3.78 1.85 -5.38
C GLY A 108 4.56 1.87 -6.70
N GLY A 109 5.64 1.10 -6.81
CA GLY A 109 6.41 1.00 -8.05
C GLY A 109 5.54 0.53 -9.21
N PHE A 110 4.88 -0.61 -9.02
CA PHE A 110 3.97 -1.20 -10.00
C PHE A 110 2.79 -0.29 -10.38
N SER A 111 2.14 0.32 -9.39
CA SER A 111 1.01 1.23 -9.61
C SER A 111 1.40 2.45 -10.44
N ARG A 112 2.61 2.99 -10.25
CA ARG A 112 3.12 4.09 -11.07
C ARG A 112 3.37 3.67 -12.52
N GLU A 113 3.93 2.49 -12.75
CA GLU A 113 4.16 1.95 -14.10
C GLU A 113 2.84 1.71 -14.84
N LEU A 114 1.84 1.14 -14.15
CA LEU A 114 0.49 0.98 -14.70
C LEU A 114 -0.18 2.32 -15.01
N ALA A 115 0.00 3.34 -14.19
CA ALA A 115 -0.54 4.68 -14.45
C ALA A 115 0.08 5.27 -15.72
N VAL A 116 1.40 5.16 -15.90
CA VAL A 116 2.08 5.60 -17.12
C VAL A 116 1.58 4.84 -18.35
N LEU A 117 1.40 3.52 -18.24
CA LEU A 117 0.87 2.69 -19.32
C LEU A 117 -0.56 3.10 -19.68
N ARG A 118 -1.43 3.30 -18.69
CA ARG A 118 -2.80 3.77 -18.87
C ARG A 118 -2.85 5.10 -19.61
N ASP A 119 -2.03 6.06 -19.19
CA ASP A 119 -2.01 7.39 -19.81
C ASP A 119 -1.54 7.34 -21.27
N LYS A 120 -0.57 6.49 -21.60
CA LYS A 120 -0.13 6.23 -22.96
C LYS A 120 -1.23 5.58 -23.81
N LEU A 121 -1.96 4.59 -23.28
CA LEU A 121 -3.09 3.96 -23.96
C LEU A 121 -4.22 4.96 -24.22
N LEU A 122 -4.56 5.80 -23.25
CA LEU A 122 -5.57 6.85 -23.42
C LEU A 122 -5.15 7.85 -24.51
N HIS A 123 -3.87 8.26 -24.52
CA HIS A 123 -3.37 9.16 -25.56
C HIS A 123 -3.43 8.51 -26.94
N LEU A 124 -3.00 7.26 -27.09
CA LEU A 124 -3.11 6.50 -28.33
C LEU A 124 -4.57 6.41 -28.82
N THR A 125 -5.50 6.08 -27.91
CA THR A 125 -6.93 6.00 -28.23
C THR A 125 -7.47 7.36 -28.73
N SER A 126 -7.10 8.45 -28.05
CA SER A 126 -7.53 9.80 -28.45
C SER A 126 -7.03 10.20 -29.85
N LEU A 127 -5.78 9.85 -30.19
CA LEU A 127 -5.23 10.10 -31.53
C LEU A 127 -5.96 9.27 -32.60
N MET A 128 -6.27 8.01 -32.30
CA MET A 128 -7.03 7.14 -33.21
C MET A 128 -8.47 7.64 -33.41
N GLU A 129 -9.14 8.10 -32.36
CA GLU A 129 -10.48 8.71 -32.45
C GLU A 129 -10.43 9.97 -33.30
N LEU A 130 -9.42 10.83 -33.10
CA LEU A 130 -9.24 12.04 -33.89
C LEU A 130 -9.05 11.71 -35.38
N GLU A 131 -8.21 10.72 -35.70
CA GLU A 131 -8.00 10.30 -37.12
C GLU A 131 -9.28 9.75 -37.73
N LEU A 132 -10.09 9.00 -36.99
CA LEU A 132 -11.37 8.47 -37.47
C LEU A 132 -12.40 9.58 -37.74
N ASP A 133 -12.53 10.55 -36.83
CA ASP A 133 -13.48 11.65 -36.95
C ASP A 133 -13.19 12.57 -38.14
N PHE A 134 -11.92 12.69 -38.50
CA PHE A 134 -11.48 13.55 -39.62
C PHE A 134 -11.11 12.77 -40.89
N SER A 135 -11.28 11.44 -40.92
CA SER A 135 -10.96 10.58 -42.06
C SER A 135 -11.74 10.92 -43.35
N ASP A 136 -12.90 11.60 -43.23
CA ASP A 136 -13.74 12.04 -44.35
C ASP A 136 -13.23 13.33 -45.04
N HIS A 137 -12.17 13.96 -44.46
CA HIS A 137 -11.55 15.15 -45.02
C HIS A 137 -10.21 14.79 -45.70
N GLU A 138 -10.21 14.51 -46.99
CA GLU A 138 -9.07 14.03 -47.78
C GLU A 138 -7.80 14.95 -47.77
N GLU A 139 -7.86 16.14 -47.17
CA GLU A 139 -6.77 17.13 -47.22
C GLU A 139 -6.01 17.33 -45.90
N LEU A 140 -6.37 16.66 -44.80
CA LEU A 140 -5.76 16.89 -43.49
C LEU A 140 -5.32 15.56 -42.85
N GLU A 141 -4.03 15.26 -42.89
CA GLU A 141 -3.42 14.28 -41.97
C GLU A 141 -3.38 14.91 -40.57
N PHE A 142 -4.36 14.58 -39.69
CA PHE A 142 -4.46 15.15 -38.36
C PHE A 142 -3.63 14.40 -37.30
N ALA A 143 -3.29 13.13 -37.54
CA ALA A 143 -2.41 12.39 -36.67
C ALA A 143 -1.13 12.00 -37.44
N ASP A 144 0.01 12.38 -36.91
CA ASP A 144 1.26 11.88 -37.41
C ASP A 144 1.37 10.37 -37.12
N ARG A 145 1.28 9.54 -38.15
CA ARG A 145 1.42 8.08 -38.02
C ARG A 145 2.68 7.68 -37.31
N SER A 146 3.74 8.48 -37.38
CA SER A 146 4.96 8.28 -36.66
C SER A 146 4.76 8.40 -35.14
N GLU A 147 3.91 9.33 -34.68
CA GLU A 147 3.56 9.48 -33.27
C GLU A 147 2.78 8.27 -32.75
N LEU A 148 1.80 7.76 -33.51
CA LEU A 148 1.07 6.54 -33.17
C LEU A 148 1.98 5.33 -33.03
N GLU A 149 2.91 5.13 -33.98
CA GLU A 149 3.89 4.05 -33.94
C GLU A 149 4.84 4.18 -32.73
N ASP A 150 5.29 5.39 -32.43
CA ASP A 150 6.18 5.64 -31.31
C ASP A 150 5.51 5.38 -29.96
N ILE A 151 4.24 5.80 -29.80
CA ILE A 151 3.46 5.50 -28.60
C ILE A 151 3.23 3.99 -28.48
N ALA A 152 2.89 3.30 -29.56
CA ALA A 152 2.71 1.85 -29.57
C ALA A 152 3.98 1.11 -29.15
N ARG A 153 5.14 1.50 -29.66
CA ARG A 153 6.45 0.94 -29.25
C ARG A 153 6.77 1.22 -27.78
N GLN A 154 6.46 2.40 -27.27
CA GLN A 154 6.65 2.73 -25.87
C GLN A 154 5.74 1.91 -24.96
N ILE A 155 4.50 1.64 -25.37
CA ILE A 155 3.58 0.75 -24.67
C ILE A 155 4.14 -0.67 -24.62
N GLU A 156 4.61 -1.19 -25.75
CA GLU A 156 5.24 -2.52 -25.84
C GLU A 156 6.44 -2.63 -24.89
N GLN A 157 7.32 -1.64 -24.86
CA GLN A 157 8.47 -1.61 -23.95
C GLN A 157 8.06 -1.65 -22.46
N VAL A 158 7.03 -0.89 -22.06
CA VAL A 158 6.53 -0.91 -20.69
C VAL A 158 5.94 -2.27 -20.35
N ILE A 159 5.17 -2.89 -21.25
CA ILE A 159 4.61 -4.23 -21.05
C ILE A 159 5.73 -5.27 -20.90
N HIS A 160 6.75 -5.25 -21.77
CA HIS A 160 7.89 -6.15 -21.66
C HIS A 160 8.62 -5.99 -20.33
N HIS A 161 8.88 -4.74 -19.91
CA HIS A 161 9.51 -4.48 -18.63
C HIS A 161 8.68 -5.04 -17.45
N LEU A 162 7.35 -4.87 -17.48
CA LEU A 162 6.47 -5.45 -16.48
C LEU A 162 6.54 -6.98 -16.46
N VAL A 163 6.47 -7.64 -17.62
CA VAL A 163 6.55 -9.10 -17.72
C VAL A 163 7.88 -9.63 -17.19
N ASP A 164 9.00 -9.00 -17.56
CA ASP A 164 10.34 -9.39 -17.09
C ASP A 164 10.52 -9.19 -15.58
N THR A 165 9.79 -8.24 -14.97
CA THR A 165 9.85 -7.98 -13.53
C THR A 165 9.11 -9.06 -12.72
N PHE A 166 8.13 -9.74 -13.34
CA PHE A 166 7.30 -10.77 -12.68
C PHE A 166 7.71 -12.22 -13.06
N SER A 167 8.72 -12.40 -13.91
CA SER A 167 9.27 -13.71 -14.31
C SER A 167 10.48 -14.07 -13.45
#